data_5cf9a13e1f26290d7a1e00468d0c67e3
#
_entry.id   5cf9a13e1f26290d7a1e00468d0c67e3
#
_cell.length_a   1.000
_cell.length_b   1.000
_cell.length_c   1.000
_cell.angle_alpha   90.00
_cell.angle_beta   90.00
_cell.angle_gamma   90.00
#
_symmetry.space_group_name_H-M   'P 1'
#
loop_
_entity.id
_entity.type
_entity.pdbx_description
1 polymer ?
#
loop_
_entity_poly.entity_id
_entity_poly.type
_entity_poly.pdbx_seq_one_letter_code
_entity_poly.pdbx_strand_id
1 'polypeptide(L)'
;DYHIERNVTIDAQKDKVFDYIKYLKNQDNYSFWNKQDPEMTKNYTGNDGEVGFVSSWVGNDKVGTGEQEIIGIKEGDRLDLELRFKKPYKMSNSAYMTTDAVSENQTKVTWAFDGKMNYPMNVMMPIINMDKMLGDQLQAGLNDLKIILEKIQTEKRVEPSVPVDSANTIN
;
A
#
# COMPACT_ATOMS: atom_id res chain seq x y z
N ASP A 1 -13.74 17.53 -6.97
CA ASP A 1 -13.34 16.13 -6.80
C ASP A 1 -12.11 15.88 -7.66
N TYR A 2 -11.20 15.02 -7.19
CA TYR A 2 -10.06 14.55 -7.95
C TYR A 2 -9.95 13.03 -7.80
N HIS A 3 -9.46 12.40 -8.88
CA HIS A 3 -9.10 10.99 -8.92
C HIS A 3 -7.67 10.90 -9.44
N ILE A 4 -6.80 10.23 -8.70
CA ILE A 4 -5.39 10.05 -9.04
C ILE A 4 -5.05 8.59 -8.85
N GLU A 5 -4.56 7.93 -9.90
CA GLU A 5 -4.11 6.54 -9.82
C GLU A 5 -2.76 6.35 -10.48
N ARG A 6 -2.01 5.37 -9.99
CA ARG A 6 -0.78 4.86 -10.60
C ARG A 6 -0.77 3.34 -10.51
N ASN A 7 0.01 2.72 -11.37
CA ASN A 7 0.13 1.27 -11.38
C ASN A 7 1.56 0.82 -11.67
N VAL A 8 1.82 -0.43 -11.32
CA VAL A 8 3.09 -1.11 -11.59
C VAL A 8 2.82 -2.59 -11.85
N THR A 9 3.58 -3.21 -12.73
CA THR A 9 3.58 -4.67 -12.90
C THR A 9 4.73 -5.27 -12.11
N ILE A 10 4.42 -6.25 -11.28
CA ILE A 10 5.32 -6.93 -10.35
C ILE A 10 5.48 -8.39 -10.80
N ASP A 11 6.70 -8.89 -10.85
CA ASP A 11 7.00 -10.29 -11.21
C ASP A 11 6.76 -11.21 -9.99
N ALA A 12 5.47 -11.33 -9.62
CA ALA A 12 4.98 -12.16 -8.53
C ALA A 12 3.54 -12.60 -8.78
N GLN A 13 3.15 -13.74 -8.19
CA GLN A 13 1.79 -14.27 -8.28
C GLN A 13 0.80 -13.37 -7.54
N LYS A 14 -0.42 -13.28 -8.07
CA LYS A 14 -1.48 -12.37 -7.60
C LYS A 14 -1.81 -12.56 -6.12
N ASP A 15 -1.94 -13.80 -5.68
CA ASP A 15 -2.23 -14.14 -4.28
C ASP A 15 -1.14 -13.62 -3.33
N LYS A 16 0.14 -13.78 -3.70
CA LYS A 16 1.28 -13.32 -2.90
C LYS A 16 1.35 -11.79 -2.82
N VAL A 17 1.04 -11.12 -3.93
CA VAL A 17 0.99 -9.66 -3.98
C VAL A 17 -0.15 -9.15 -3.10
N PHE A 18 -1.36 -9.71 -3.23
CA PHE A 18 -2.51 -9.31 -2.44
C PHE A 18 -2.30 -9.58 -0.95
N ASP A 19 -1.80 -10.76 -0.58
CA ASP A 19 -1.47 -11.12 0.79
C ASP A 19 -0.48 -10.13 1.44
N TYR A 20 0.39 -9.51 0.65
CA TYR A 20 1.32 -8.51 1.17
C TYR A 20 0.65 -7.16 1.37
N ILE A 21 -0.13 -6.68 0.39
CA ILE A 21 -0.71 -5.32 0.43
C ILE A 21 -1.89 -5.20 1.38
N LYS A 22 -2.63 -6.28 1.68
CA LYS A 22 -3.78 -6.22 2.59
C LYS A 22 -3.41 -5.91 4.03
N TYR A 23 -2.16 -6.18 4.43
CA TYR A 23 -1.66 -5.80 5.76
C TYR A 23 -1.10 -4.38 5.73
N LEU A 24 -1.78 -3.45 6.41
CA LEU A 24 -1.39 -2.03 6.39
C LEU A 24 -0.04 -1.77 7.05
N LYS A 25 0.40 -2.62 7.98
CA LYS A 25 1.76 -2.52 8.54
C LYS A 25 2.85 -2.73 7.48
N ASN A 26 2.59 -3.53 6.45
CA ASN A 26 3.53 -3.69 5.35
C ASN A 26 3.69 -2.42 4.53
N GLN A 27 2.69 -1.53 4.52
CA GLN A 27 2.75 -0.23 3.84
C GLN A 27 3.87 0.65 4.39
N ASP A 28 4.30 0.43 5.63
CA ASP A 28 5.43 1.12 6.25
C ASP A 28 6.75 0.90 5.50
N ASN A 29 6.87 -0.22 4.79
CA ASN A 29 8.06 -0.58 4.06
C ASN A 29 8.17 0.09 2.68
N TYR A 30 7.04 0.50 2.08
CA TYR A 30 7.02 1.01 0.71
C TYR A 30 6.34 2.37 0.55
N SER A 31 5.55 2.85 1.51
CA SER A 31 4.89 4.14 1.39
C SER A 31 5.90 5.29 1.34
N PHE A 32 5.75 6.15 0.34
CA PHE A 32 6.55 7.37 0.20
C PHE A 32 6.53 8.22 1.48
N TRP A 33 5.37 8.38 2.11
CA TRP A 33 5.19 9.25 3.29
C TRP A 33 5.95 8.73 4.51
N ASN A 34 6.10 7.43 4.68
CA ASN A 34 6.89 6.87 5.79
C ASN A 34 8.38 7.23 5.69
N LYS A 35 8.89 7.39 4.45
CA LYS A 35 10.26 7.84 4.21
C LYS A 35 10.46 9.33 4.47
N GLN A 36 9.39 10.14 4.46
CA GLN A 36 9.45 11.59 4.74
C GLN A 36 9.58 11.91 6.23
N ASP A 37 9.21 10.95 7.09
CA ASP A 37 9.34 11.08 8.54
C ASP A 37 9.60 9.70 9.18
N PRO A 38 10.87 9.25 9.25
CA PRO A 38 11.23 8.00 9.89
C PRO A 38 10.92 7.94 11.40
N GLU A 39 10.81 9.12 12.06
CA GLU A 39 10.50 9.25 13.48
C GLU A 39 8.98 9.37 13.76
N MET A 40 8.17 9.24 12.73
CA MET A 40 6.72 9.31 12.83
C MET A 40 6.19 8.29 13.83
N THR A 41 5.42 8.76 14.81
CA THR A 41 4.75 7.88 15.78
C THR A 41 3.54 7.21 15.14
N LYS A 42 3.47 5.88 15.23
CA LYS A 42 2.34 5.10 14.73
C LYS A 42 1.63 4.34 15.84
N ASN A 43 0.31 4.23 15.70
CA ASN A 43 -0.53 3.41 16.55
C ASN A 43 -1.48 2.58 15.69
N TYR A 44 -1.73 1.36 16.12
CA TYR A 44 -2.56 0.39 15.41
C TYR A 44 -3.70 -0.09 16.29
N THR A 45 -4.90 -0.23 15.70
CA THR A 45 -6.09 -0.72 16.41
C THR A 45 -6.80 -1.75 15.54
N GLY A 46 -7.22 -2.84 16.13
CA GLY A 46 -7.86 -3.97 15.42
C GLY A 46 -6.87 -5.01 14.93
N ASN A 47 -7.35 -5.93 14.10
CA ASN A 47 -6.55 -6.99 13.48
C ASN A 47 -6.11 -6.53 12.08
N ASP A 48 -4.79 -6.47 11.85
CA ASP A 48 -4.26 -6.06 10.55
C ASP A 48 -4.66 -7.06 9.45
N GLY A 49 -5.06 -6.53 8.29
CA GLY A 49 -5.60 -7.32 7.19
C GLY A 49 -7.09 -7.64 7.30
N GLU A 50 -7.81 -7.05 8.25
CA GLU A 50 -9.26 -7.17 8.42
C GLU A 50 -9.96 -5.81 8.30
N VAL A 51 -11.23 -5.81 7.90
CA VAL A 51 -12.07 -4.60 7.89
C VAL A 51 -12.19 -4.05 9.31
N GLY A 52 -12.00 -2.73 9.47
CA GLY A 52 -11.98 -2.04 10.74
C GLY A 52 -10.58 -1.91 11.37
N PHE A 53 -9.53 -2.46 10.74
CA PHE A 53 -8.16 -2.16 11.17
C PHE A 53 -7.81 -0.70 10.88
N VAL A 54 -7.29 -0.02 11.90
CA VAL A 54 -6.89 1.39 11.81
C VAL A 54 -5.39 1.53 12.08
N SER A 55 -4.69 2.17 11.16
CA SER A 55 -3.33 2.66 11.31
C SER A 55 -3.36 4.18 11.46
N SER A 56 -2.97 4.72 12.61
CA SER A 56 -2.90 6.16 12.85
C SER A 56 -1.46 6.64 13.00
N TRP A 57 -1.22 7.90 12.63
CA TRP A 57 0.12 8.50 12.69
C TRP A 57 0.11 9.93 13.21
N VAL A 58 1.22 10.28 13.84
CA VAL A 58 1.59 11.65 14.22
C VAL A 58 2.98 11.89 13.70
N GLY A 59 3.11 12.73 12.71
CA GLY A 59 4.37 13.04 12.06
C GLY A 59 4.67 14.53 11.98
N ASN A 60 5.74 14.85 11.26
CA ASN A 60 6.19 16.22 11.03
C ASN A 60 5.25 16.99 10.07
N ASP A 61 5.57 18.24 9.74
CA ASP A 61 4.75 19.11 8.89
C ASP A 61 4.57 18.58 7.45
N LYS A 62 5.42 17.65 6.99
CA LYS A 62 5.34 17.08 5.64
C LYS A 62 4.31 15.96 5.55
N VAL A 63 4.15 15.17 6.61
CA VAL A 63 3.23 14.02 6.64
C VAL A 63 1.98 14.29 7.50
N GLY A 64 2.06 15.26 8.40
CA GLY A 64 0.93 15.68 9.23
C GLY A 64 0.49 14.62 10.24
N THR A 65 -0.80 14.68 10.60
CA THR A 65 -1.41 13.73 11.54
C THR A 65 -2.70 13.20 10.94
N GLY A 66 -2.92 11.90 11.03
CA GLY A 66 -4.11 11.27 10.49
C GLY A 66 -4.23 9.80 10.87
N GLU A 67 -5.17 9.15 10.20
CA GLU A 67 -5.38 7.71 10.30
C GLU A 67 -5.90 7.17 8.97
N GLN A 68 -5.64 5.91 8.70
CA GLN A 68 -6.28 5.19 7.62
C GLN A 68 -6.91 3.90 8.16
N GLU A 69 -8.07 3.56 7.63
CA GLU A 69 -8.87 2.41 8.02
C GLU A 69 -9.14 1.51 6.82
N ILE A 70 -9.07 0.20 7.03
CA ILE A 70 -9.57 -0.76 6.05
C ILE A 70 -11.09 -0.75 6.14
N ILE A 71 -11.77 -0.28 5.10
CA ILE A 71 -13.24 -0.20 5.04
C ILE A 71 -13.87 -1.29 4.15
N GLY A 72 -13.06 -1.98 3.35
CA GLY A 72 -13.52 -3.08 2.50
C GLY A 72 -12.37 -3.93 2.00
N ILE A 73 -12.63 -5.24 1.87
CA ILE A 73 -11.72 -6.21 1.27
C ILE A 73 -12.50 -7.10 0.34
N LYS A 74 -12.08 -7.16 -0.93
CA LYS A 74 -12.41 -8.23 -1.85
C LYS A 74 -11.17 -9.09 -2.01
N GLU A 75 -11.17 -10.23 -1.32
CA GLU A 75 -10.00 -11.09 -1.19
C GLU A 75 -9.37 -11.43 -2.54
N GLY A 76 -8.07 -11.22 -2.65
CA GLY A 76 -7.30 -11.41 -3.87
C GLY A 76 -7.46 -10.31 -4.93
N ASP A 77 -8.38 -9.37 -4.80
CA ASP A 77 -8.70 -8.40 -5.84
C ASP A 77 -8.55 -6.94 -5.43
N ARG A 78 -9.10 -6.57 -4.25
CA ARG A 78 -9.23 -5.16 -3.90
C ARG A 78 -9.21 -4.90 -2.39
N LEU A 79 -8.51 -3.86 -2.00
CA LEU A 79 -8.46 -3.28 -0.67
C LEU A 79 -8.99 -1.85 -0.72
N ASP A 80 -10.06 -1.54 0.00
CA ASP A 80 -10.63 -0.20 0.12
C ASP A 80 -10.25 0.43 1.45
N LEU A 81 -9.83 1.68 1.40
CA LEU A 81 -9.28 2.43 2.52
C LEU A 81 -10.00 3.78 2.66
N GLU A 82 -10.20 4.22 3.90
CA GLU A 82 -10.55 5.59 4.22
C GLU A 82 -9.38 6.26 4.93
N LEU A 83 -8.98 7.44 4.44
CA LEU A 83 -7.94 8.26 5.04
C LEU A 83 -8.58 9.48 5.69
N ARG A 84 -8.35 9.65 6.98
CA ARG A 84 -8.84 10.78 7.78
C ARG A 84 -7.67 11.60 8.30
N PHE A 85 -7.42 12.74 7.67
CA PHE A 85 -6.40 13.69 8.11
C PHE A 85 -6.94 14.59 9.22
N LYS A 86 -6.10 14.84 10.25
CA LYS A 86 -6.42 15.69 11.40
C LYS A 86 -5.63 16.99 11.39
N LYS A 87 -4.41 16.96 10.83
CA LYS A 87 -3.50 18.11 10.66
C LYS A 87 -2.77 18.00 9.32
N PRO A 88 -2.44 19.12 8.64
CA PRO A 88 -2.73 20.51 9.02
C PRO A 88 -4.21 20.87 8.86
N TYR A 89 -4.97 20.16 8.02
CA TYR A 89 -6.40 20.39 7.77
C TYR A 89 -7.18 19.09 7.94
N LYS A 90 -8.41 19.21 8.49
CA LYS A 90 -9.32 18.07 8.59
C LYS A 90 -9.91 17.77 7.22
N MET A 91 -9.68 16.55 6.73
CA MET A 91 -10.26 16.04 5.49
C MET A 91 -10.39 14.52 5.55
N SER A 92 -11.35 13.97 4.82
CA SER A 92 -11.48 12.53 4.59
C SER A 92 -11.41 12.26 3.09
N ASN A 93 -10.62 11.28 2.70
CA ASN A 93 -10.45 10.83 1.33
C ASN A 93 -10.59 9.31 1.28
N SER A 94 -11.00 8.80 0.12
CA SER A 94 -10.96 7.37 -0.15
C SER A 94 -9.66 7.00 -0.87
N ALA A 95 -9.18 5.80 -0.63
CA ALA A 95 -8.12 5.21 -1.42
C ALA A 95 -8.44 3.73 -1.68
N TYR A 96 -7.84 3.16 -2.70
CA TYR A 96 -7.92 1.73 -2.91
C TYR A 96 -6.66 1.19 -3.57
N MET A 97 -6.45 -0.10 -3.37
CA MET A 97 -5.46 -0.86 -4.12
C MET A 97 -6.14 -2.05 -4.79
N THR A 98 -5.80 -2.31 -6.05
CA THR A 98 -6.27 -3.51 -6.77
C THR A 98 -5.10 -4.34 -7.27
N THR A 99 -5.37 -5.64 -7.44
CA THR A 99 -4.44 -6.58 -8.04
C THR A 99 -5.11 -7.30 -9.21
N ASP A 100 -4.50 -7.22 -10.38
CA ASP A 100 -4.94 -7.87 -11.61
C ASP A 100 -3.85 -8.82 -12.11
N ALA A 101 -4.18 -10.09 -12.35
CA ALA A 101 -3.24 -11.03 -12.95
C ALA A 101 -2.97 -10.63 -14.41
N VAL A 102 -1.70 -10.38 -14.74
CA VAL A 102 -1.24 -10.17 -16.12
C VAL A 102 -0.83 -11.50 -16.74
N SER A 103 -0.21 -12.37 -15.94
CA SER A 103 0.13 -13.75 -16.25
C SER A 103 0.14 -14.57 -14.95
N GLU A 104 0.48 -15.85 -15.04
CA GLU A 104 0.62 -16.71 -13.85
C GLU A 104 1.59 -16.15 -12.79
N ASN A 105 2.66 -15.49 -13.24
CA ASN A 105 3.73 -14.98 -12.38
C ASN A 105 3.90 -13.46 -12.46
N GLN A 106 2.91 -12.74 -12.97
CA GLN A 106 2.94 -11.28 -13.06
C GLN A 106 1.61 -10.69 -12.64
N THR A 107 1.67 -9.66 -11.80
CA THR A 107 0.50 -8.97 -11.25
C THR A 107 0.64 -7.46 -11.45
N LYS A 108 -0.41 -6.85 -12.02
CA LYS A 108 -0.55 -5.40 -12.04
C LYS A 108 -1.18 -4.96 -10.73
N VAL A 109 -0.52 -4.06 -10.01
CA VAL A 109 -1.04 -3.38 -8.83
C VAL A 109 -1.39 -1.95 -9.21
N THR A 110 -2.62 -1.53 -8.91
CA THR A 110 -3.05 -0.15 -9.04
C THR A 110 -3.28 0.43 -7.65
N TRP A 111 -2.80 1.64 -7.40
CA TRP A 111 -3.05 2.40 -6.18
C TRP A 111 -3.68 3.73 -6.55
N ALA A 112 -4.86 4.00 -5.99
CA ALA A 112 -5.64 5.17 -6.32
C ALA A 112 -6.09 5.94 -5.08
N PHE A 113 -6.28 7.24 -5.27
CA PHE A 113 -6.84 8.17 -4.31
C PHE A 113 -8.00 8.93 -4.93
N ASP A 114 -9.12 8.98 -4.22
CA ASP A 114 -10.27 9.81 -4.50
C ASP A 114 -10.46 10.85 -3.41
N GLY A 115 -10.61 12.10 -3.78
CA GLY A 115 -10.76 13.14 -2.79
C GLY A 115 -11.61 14.33 -3.26
N LYS A 116 -12.01 15.11 -2.26
CA LYS A 116 -12.72 16.36 -2.45
C LYS A 116 -11.94 17.49 -1.83
N MET A 117 -11.74 18.56 -2.56
CA MET A 117 -11.23 19.80 -2.02
C MET A 117 -12.37 20.78 -1.81
N ASN A 118 -12.55 21.20 -0.57
CA ASN A 118 -13.51 22.22 -0.20
C ASN A 118 -12.92 23.62 -0.38
N TYR A 119 -13.80 24.64 -0.44
CA TYR A 119 -13.38 26.04 -0.42
C TYR A 119 -12.59 26.34 0.88
N PRO A 120 -11.49 27.13 0.83
CA PRO A 120 -10.92 27.83 -0.33
C PRO A 120 -9.87 27.03 -1.14
N MET A 121 -9.52 25.82 -0.73
CA MET A 121 -8.46 25.00 -1.35
C MET A 121 -8.75 24.69 -2.84
N ASN A 122 -10.03 24.52 -3.20
CA ASN A 122 -10.46 24.26 -4.59
C ASN A 122 -10.15 25.43 -5.54
N VAL A 123 -10.05 26.65 -5.03
CA VAL A 123 -9.70 27.84 -5.84
C VAL A 123 -8.20 27.92 -6.12
N MET A 124 -7.39 27.31 -5.26
CA MET A 124 -5.93 27.25 -5.41
C MET A 124 -5.45 26.07 -6.26
N MET A 125 -6.31 25.08 -6.52
CA MET A 125 -5.99 23.88 -7.30
C MET A 125 -5.38 24.13 -8.69
N PRO A 126 -5.83 25.12 -9.48
CA PRO A 126 -5.24 25.37 -10.80
C PRO A 126 -3.75 25.70 -10.77
N ILE A 127 -3.22 26.09 -9.62
CA ILE A 127 -1.82 26.49 -9.44
C ILE A 127 -0.97 25.27 -9.00
N ILE A 128 -1.59 24.24 -8.40
CA ILE A 128 -0.92 23.05 -7.90
C ILE A 128 -1.29 21.86 -8.78
N ASN A 129 -0.33 21.30 -9.49
CA ASN A 129 -0.54 20.06 -10.24
C ASN A 129 -0.62 18.87 -9.27
N MET A 130 -1.82 18.65 -8.68
CA MET A 130 -2.09 17.59 -7.73
C MET A 130 -1.84 16.20 -8.31
N ASP A 131 -2.21 15.99 -9.58
CA ASP A 131 -1.98 14.70 -10.26
C ASP A 131 -0.50 14.38 -10.31
N LYS A 132 0.33 15.37 -10.67
CA LYS A 132 1.78 15.17 -10.69
C LYS A 132 2.31 14.92 -9.27
N MET A 133 1.98 15.78 -8.32
CA MET A 133 2.54 15.72 -6.97
C MET A 133 2.17 14.42 -6.25
N LEU A 134 0.88 14.12 -6.14
CA LEU A 134 0.40 12.91 -5.46
C LEU A 134 0.67 11.66 -6.29
N GLY A 135 0.54 11.75 -7.62
CA GLY A 135 0.83 10.65 -8.53
C GLY A 135 2.29 10.22 -8.49
N ASP A 136 3.24 11.16 -8.42
CA ASP A 136 4.67 10.85 -8.29
C ASP A 136 4.95 10.13 -6.95
N GLN A 137 4.25 10.51 -5.87
CA GLN A 137 4.38 9.89 -4.55
C GLN A 137 3.80 8.46 -4.53
N LEU A 138 2.64 8.25 -5.17
CA LEU A 138 2.06 6.91 -5.34
C LEU A 138 2.98 6.02 -6.18
N GLN A 139 3.50 6.54 -7.29
CA GLN A 139 4.41 5.79 -8.17
C GLN A 139 5.69 5.40 -7.44
N ALA A 140 6.26 6.29 -6.63
CA ALA A 140 7.44 5.98 -5.83
C ALA A 140 7.15 4.82 -4.85
N GLY A 141 6.00 4.86 -4.15
CA GLY A 141 5.58 3.76 -3.27
C GLY A 141 5.37 2.45 -4.01
N LEU A 142 4.74 2.47 -5.17
CA LEU A 142 4.54 1.28 -6.01
C LEU A 142 5.86 0.70 -6.54
N ASN A 143 6.82 1.53 -6.89
CA ASN A 143 8.15 1.08 -7.31
C ASN A 143 8.90 0.39 -6.16
N ASP A 144 8.79 0.92 -4.94
CA ASP A 144 9.37 0.28 -3.75
C ASP A 144 8.68 -1.05 -3.45
N LEU A 145 7.34 -1.11 -3.53
CA LEU A 145 6.57 -2.35 -3.38
C LEU A 145 7.04 -3.42 -4.37
N LYS A 146 7.25 -3.03 -5.65
CA LYS A 146 7.78 -3.92 -6.69
C LYS A 146 9.13 -4.51 -6.27
N ILE A 147 10.08 -3.66 -5.87
CA ILE A 147 11.43 -4.09 -5.45
C ILE A 147 11.34 -5.09 -4.29
N ILE A 148 10.50 -4.82 -3.29
CA ILE A 148 10.34 -5.68 -2.11
C ILE A 148 9.79 -7.05 -2.52
N LEU A 149 8.71 -7.08 -3.28
CA LEU A 149 8.04 -8.33 -3.63
C LEU A 149 8.86 -9.20 -4.59
N GLU A 150 9.54 -8.60 -5.56
CA GLU A 150 10.42 -9.33 -6.49
C GLU A 150 11.66 -9.89 -5.77
N LYS A 151 12.20 -9.18 -4.77
CA LYS A 151 13.28 -9.68 -3.92
C LYS A 151 12.82 -10.90 -3.11
N ILE A 152 11.67 -10.84 -2.46
CA ILE A 152 11.09 -11.96 -1.70
C ILE A 152 10.90 -13.19 -2.59
N GLN A 153 10.44 -13.01 -3.84
CA GLN A 153 10.28 -14.11 -4.78
C GLN A 153 11.63 -14.74 -5.19
N THR A 154 12.65 -13.92 -5.38
CA THR A 154 13.99 -14.39 -5.75
C THR A 154 14.62 -15.20 -4.61
N GLU A 155 14.51 -14.73 -3.37
CA GLU A 155 15.05 -15.41 -2.19
C GLU A 155 14.39 -16.77 -1.99
N LYS A 156 13.06 -16.89 -2.15
CA LYS A 156 12.35 -18.18 -2.06
C LYS A 156 12.71 -19.18 -3.15
N ARG A 157 13.15 -18.73 -4.33
CA ARG A 157 13.61 -19.60 -5.41
C ARG A 157 15.01 -20.14 -5.19
N VAL A 158 15.81 -19.47 -4.36
CA VAL A 158 17.22 -19.83 -4.09
C VAL A 158 17.35 -20.77 -2.90
N GLU A 159 16.34 -20.88 -2.01
CA GLU A 159 16.36 -21.90 -0.95
C GLU A 159 16.26 -23.30 -1.57
N PRO A 160 17.31 -24.17 -1.43
CA PRO A 160 17.25 -25.52 -1.97
C PRO A 160 16.20 -26.31 -1.18
N SER A 161 15.31 -26.99 -1.91
CA SER A 161 14.45 -28.02 -1.32
C SER A 161 15.35 -29.02 -0.59
N VAL A 162 15.28 -29.06 0.74
CA VAL A 162 15.97 -30.09 1.53
C VAL A 162 15.44 -31.44 1.05
N PRO A 163 16.29 -32.37 0.57
CA PRO A 163 15.83 -33.69 0.21
C PRO A 163 15.27 -34.34 1.47
N VAL A 164 14.03 -34.77 1.43
CA VAL A 164 13.47 -35.68 2.42
C VAL A 164 14.24 -36.98 2.24
N ASP A 165 15.19 -37.22 3.15
CA ASP A 165 15.97 -38.42 3.20
C ASP A 165 15.04 -39.60 3.55
N SER A 166 14.60 -40.29 2.50
CA SER A 166 13.91 -41.55 2.60
C SER A 166 14.95 -42.65 2.82
N ALA A 167 15.44 -42.77 4.05
CA ALA A 167 16.28 -43.90 4.45
C ALA A 167 15.91 -44.29 5.88
N ASN A 168 15.02 -45.27 6.01
CA ASN A 168 15.42 -46.47 6.75
C ASN A 168 14.41 -47.60 6.56
N THR A 169 14.68 -48.42 5.56
CA THR A 169 14.28 -49.81 5.57
C THR A 169 15.52 -50.62 5.94
N ILE A 170 15.60 -51.11 7.16
CA ILE A 170 16.44 -52.30 7.44
C ILE A 170 15.82 -53.06 8.62
N ASN A 171 15.43 -54.30 8.30
CA ASN A 171 15.32 -55.53 9.11
C ASN A 171 14.45 -55.53 10.37
#